data_fe810208fcea0f86ea145ba68cdc2113
#
_entry.id   fe810208fcea0f86ea145ba68cdc2113
#
_cell.length_a   1.000
_cell.length_b   1.000
_cell.length_c   1.000
_cell.angle_alpha   90.00
_cell.angle_beta   90.00
_cell.angle_gamma   90.00
#
_symmetry.space_group_name_H-M   'P 1'
#
loop_
_entity.id
_entity.type
_entity.pdbx_description
1 polymer ?
#
loop_
_entity_poly.entity_id
_entity_poly.type
_entity_poly.pdbx_seq_one_letter_code
_entity_poly.pdbx_strand_id
1 'polypeptide(L)'
;EEEWINSIQEEGYRLVSVSSVVPMYTFEKLVNKETFIPYVRLDFREKSMSRTNYEDYVTLFSDSGWRLIKGSRYGGVQYFQQESPDVTRGIFSDTDSQESVKRRFVKFGYAYGFLFLFYFYIFFGSQLSDLNNILNFKSWYLTPNLWKMEGVHFWKSFIFETPFALLRVVPLFFFLFLG
;
A
#
# COMPACT_ATOMS: atom_id res chain seq x y z
N GLU A 1 -8.56 3.36 -9.65
CA GLU A 1 -7.25 4.04 -9.79
C GLU A 1 -7.07 4.58 -11.20
N GLU A 2 -7.19 3.74 -12.22
CA GLU A 2 -7.06 4.12 -13.64
C GLU A 2 -8.05 5.23 -14.02
N GLU A 3 -9.33 5.06 -13.71
CA GLU A 3 -10.39 6.04 -13.97
C GLU A 3 -10.11 7.39 -13.31
N TRP A 4 -9.62 7.36 -12.07
CA TRP A 4 -9.27 8.57 -11.32
C TRP A 4 -8.06 9.30 -11.94
N ILE A 5 -7.02 8.56 -12.36
CA ILE A 5 -5.88 9.15 -13.05
C ILE A 5 -6.32 9.80 -14.37
N ASN A 6 -7.16 9.10 -15.13
CA ASN A 6 -7.65 9.57 -16.41
C ASN A 6 -8.53 10.82 -16.26
N SER A 7 -9.37 10.90 -15.23
CA SER A 7 -10.17 12.11 -14.95
C SER A 7 -9.30 13.34 -14.68
N ILE A 8 -8.19 13.20 -13.94
CA ILE A 8 -7.24 14.30 -13.71
C ILE A 8 -6.53 14.70 -15.00
N GLN A 9 -6.21 13.73 -15.86
CA GLN A 9 -5.58 14.02 -17.15
C GLN A 9 -6.52 14.78 -18.11
N GLU A 10 -7.81 14.46 -18.09
CA GLU A 10 -8.83 15.19 -18.85
C GLU A 10 -8.94 16.65 -18.42
N GLU A 11 -8.71 16.97 -17.15
CA GLU A 11 -8.63 18.35 -16.65
C GLU A 11 -7.41 19.13 -17.18
N GLY A 12 -6.46 18.44 -17.82
CA GLY A 12 -5.27 19.02 -18.44
C GLY A 12 -4.01 18.88 -17.63
N TYR A 13 -3.90 17.80 -16.89
CA TYR A 13 -2.67 17.40 -16.20
C TYR A 13 -2.12 16.13 -16.83
N ARG A 14 -0.81 15.91 -16.72
CA ARG A 14 -0.13 14.68 -17.16
C ARG A 14 0.48 14.00 -15.96
N LEU A 15 0.28 12.69 -15.85
CA LEU A 15 0.96 11.88 -14.85
C LEU A 15 2.46 11.78 -15.19
N VAL A 16 3.32 12.20 -14.26
CA VAL A 16 4.78 12.23 -14.44
C VAL A 16 5.44 11.09 -13.68
N SER A 17 5.02 10.85 -12.44
CA SER A 17 5.59 9.78 -11.64
C SER A 17 4.63 9.24 -10.61
N VAL A 18 4.89 7.99 -10.18
CA VAL A 18 4.19 7.31 -9.09
C VAL A 18 5.23 6.77 -8.11
N SER A 19 5.09 7.07 -6.83
CA SER A 19 5.96 6.53 -5.80
C SER A 19 5.60 5.07 -5.48
N SER A 20 6.64 4.24 -5.23
CA SER A 20 6.45 2.81 -4.93
C SER A 20 6.24 2.52 -3.44
N VAL A 21 6.65 3.41 -2.55
CA VAL A 21 6.63 3.20 -1.08
C VAL A 21 5.32 3.69 -0.47
N VAL A 22 4.92 4.90 -0.87
CA VAL A 22 3.62 5.48 -0.51
C VAL A 22 2.95 5.81 -1.82
N PRO A 23 1.66 5.48 -2.03
CA PRO A 23 0.96 5.77 -3.29
C PRO A 23 0.78 7.28 -3.46
N MET A 24 1.86 7.95 -3.88
CA MET A 24 1.87 9.37 -4.23
C MET A 24 2.01 9.51 -5.74
N TYR A 25 1.11 10.28 -6.33
CA TYR A 25 1.06 10.57 -7.76
C TYR A 25 1.51 12.00 -7.99
N THR A 26 2.42 12.20 -8.95
CA THR A 26 2.87 13.53 -9.33
C THR A 26 2.33 13.86 -10.71
N PHE A 27 1.58 14.95 -10.78
CA PHE A 27 1.01 15.46 -12.02
C PHE A 27 1.65 16.79 -12.38
N GLU A 28 1.82 17.02 -13.68
CA GLU A 28 2.29 18.28 -14.26
C GLU A 28 1.18 18.90 -15.12
N LYS A 29 0.98 20.21 -15.01
CA LYS A 29 0.00 20.93 -15.82
C LYS A 29 0.48 21.05 -17.26
N LEU A 30 -0.36 20.65 -18.20
CA LEU A 30 -0.07 20.73 -19.63
C LEU A 30 -0.16 22.18 -20.11
N VAL A 31 0.85 22.61 -20.83
CA VAL A 31 0.88 23.93 -21.51
C VAL A 31 0.12 23.85 -22.84
N ASN A 32 0.25 22.72 -23.54
CA ASN A 32 -0.47 22.47 -24.80
C ASN A 32 -1.25 21.16 -24.70
N LYS A 33 -2.58 21.24 -24.88
CA LYS A 33 -3.50 20.10 -24.74
C LYS A 33 -3.78 19.39 -26.07
N GLU A 34 -3.50 20.05 -27.21
CA GLU A 34 -3.98 19.59 -28.53
C GLU A 34 -3.35 18.28 -29.01
N THR A 35 -2.13 17.98 -28.55
CA THR A 35 -1.39 16.77 -28.95
C THR A 35 -1.33 15.69 -27.86
N PHE A 36 -1.84 15.98 -26.67
CA PHE A 36 -1.79 15.05 -25.55
C PHE A 36 -3.06 14.17 -25.50
N ILE A 37 -2.84 12.86 -25.41
CA ILE A 37 -3.93 11.91 -25.25
C ILE A 37 -4.06 11.61 -23.74
N PRO A 38 -5.13 12.07 -23.06
CA PRO A 38 -5.30 11.96 -21.62
C PRO A 38 -5.75 10.55 -21.20
N TYR A 39 -4.96 9.53 -21.53
CA TYR A 39 -5.33 8.16 -21.25
C TYR A 39 -4.13 7.34 -20.74
N VAL A 40 -4.25 6.87 -19.50
CA VAL A 40 -3.31 5.95 -18.85
C VAL A 40 -3.99 4.61 -18.70
N ARG A 41 -3.23 3.55 -18.91
CA ARG A 41 -3.64 2.18 -18.66
C ARG A 41 -2.74 1.53 -17.64
N LEU A 42 -3.31 0.70 -16.77
CA LEU A 42 -2.60 -0.04 -15.76
C LEU A 42 -2.51 -1.51 -16.16
N ASP A 43 -1.29 -2.06 -16.21
CA ASP A 43 -1.05 -3.49 -16.34
C ASP A 43 -0.46 -4.04 -15.04
N PHE A 44 -1.08 -5.08 -14.50
CA PHE A 44 -0.62 -5.70 -13.25
C PHE A 44 0.13 -6.99 -13.53
N ARG A 45 1.36 -7.07 -13.01
CA ARG A 45 2.20 -8.26 -13.11
C ARG A 45 2.37 -8.93 -11.75
N GLU A 46 1.95 -10.18 -11.64
CA GLU A 46 2.09 -10.96 -10.41
C GLU A 46 3.53 -11.46 -10.20
N LYS A 47 4.20 -11.83 -11.29
CA LYS A 47 5.53 -12.46 -11.25
C LYS A 47 6.63 -11.49 -11.66
N SER A 48 7.80 -11.66 -11.03
CA SER A 48 9.02 -11.00 -11.48
C SER A 48 9.48 -11.50 -12.84
N MET A 49 10.09 -10.62 -13.63
CA MET A 49 10.70 -10.92 -14.92
C MET A 49 12.22 -10.80 -14.83
N SER A 50 12.91 -11.55 -15.71
CA SER A 50 14.32 -11.27 -15.98
C SER A 50 14.48 -9.87 -16.58
N ARG A 51 15.68 -9.31 -16.56
CA ARG A 51 15.92 -7.99 -17.13
C ARG A 51 15.56 -7.94 -18.62
N THR A 52 16.00 -8.94 -19.38
CA THR A 52 15.74 -9.07 -20.82
C THR A 52 14.24 -9.15 -21.11
N ASN A 53 13.53 -10.05 -20.41
CA ASN A 53 12.08 -10.20 -20.62
C ASN A 53 11.31 -8.93 -20.26
N TYR A 54 11.79 -8.15 -19.28
CA TYR A 54 11.16 -6.88 -18.93
C TYR A 54 11.42 -5.80 -19.99
N GLU A 55 12.63 -5.76 -20.56
CA GLU A 55 12.97 -4.88 -21.68
C GLU A 55 12.10 -5.20 -22.91
N ASP A 56 11.98 -6.48 -23.26
CA ASP A 56 11.12 -6.96 -24.36
C ASP A 56 9.64 -6.60 -24.12
N TYR A 57 9.18 -6.76 -22.88
CA TYR A 57 7.83 -6.40 -22.48
C TYR A 57 7.58 -4.90 -22.66
N VAL A 58 8.47 -4.04 -22.19
CA VAL A 58 8.33 -2.57 -22.35
C VAL A 58 8.39 -2.17 -23.83
N THR A 59 9.26 -2.81 -24.61
CA THR A 59 9.38 -2.57 -26.06
C THR A 59 8.09 -2.92 -26.79
N LEU A 60 7.48 -4.08 -26.47
CA LEU A 60 6.21 -4.50 -27.06
C LEU A 60 5.09 -3.43 -26.86
N PHE A 61 5.00 -2.87 -25.65
CA PHE A 61 4.05 -1.81 -25.37
C PHE A 61 4.39 -0.51 -26.10
N SER A 62 5.68 -0.17 -26.16
CA SER A 62 6.17 1.01 -26.90
C SER A 62 5.83 0.92 -28.40
N ASP A 63 6.06 -0.23 -29.02
CA ASP A 63 5.75 -0.48 -30.43
C ASP A 63 4.23 -0.43 -30.71
N SER A 64 3.44 -0.62 -29.68
CA SER A 64 1.97 -0.55 -29.74
C SER A 64 1.42 0.83 -29.35
N GLY A 65 2.27 1.85 -29.23
CA GLY A 65 1.87 3.23 -28.96
C GLY A 65 1.63 3.58 -27.50
N TRP A 66 2.23 2.80 -26.58
CA TRP A 66 2.16 3.03 -25.13
C TRP A 66 3.54 3.32 -24.55
N ARG A 67 3.66 4.35 -23.75
CA ARG A 67 4.88 4.69 -23.06
C ARG A 67 4.78 4.34 -21.57
N LEU A 68 5.77 3.61 -21.07
CA LEU A 68 5.86 3.30 -19.64
C LEU A 68 6.20 4.58 -18.83
N ILE A 69 5.33 4.98 -17.92
CA ILE A 69 5.59 6.07 -16.95
C ILE A 69 6.32 5.51 -15.73
N LYS A 70 5.80 4.42 -15.18
CA LYS A 70 6.32 3.78 -13.98
C LYS A 70 6.05 2.29 -14.03
N GLY A 71 7.07 1.51 -13.69
CA GLY A 71 6.95 0.07 -13.58
C GLY A 71 8.14 -0.57 -12.86
N SER A 72 8.05 -1.88 -12.64
CA SER A 72 9.09 -2.66 -12.01
C SER A 72 9.14 -4.08 -12.57
N ARG A 73 10.36 -4.56 -12.86
CA ARG A 73 10.59 -5.94 -13.27
C ARG A 73 10.25 -6.98 -12.18
N TYR A 74 10.16 -6.55 -10.93
CA TYR A 74 9.83 -7.43 -9.79
C TYR A 74 8.33 -7.68 -9.64
N GLY A 75 7.52 -7.13 -10.56
CA GLY A 75 6.06 -7.22 -10.54
C GLY A 75 5.40 -5.98 -9.96
N GLY A 76 4.09 -6.04 -9.81
CA GLY A 76 3.26 -4.91 -9.37
C GLY A 76 2.61 -4.19 -10.55
N VAL A 77 2.09 -2.99 -10.28
CA VAL A 77 1.39 -2.18 -11.28
C VAL A 77 2.41 -1.49 -12.20
N GLN A 78 2.16 -1.58 -13.50
CA GLN A 78 2.89 -0.88 -14.55
C GLN A 78 1.96 0.19 -15.11
N TYR A 79 2.40 1.43 -15.19
CA TYR A 79 1.62 2.58 -15.65
C TYR A 79 2.04 2.95 -17.06
N PHE A 80 1.13 2.82 -18.02
CA PHE A 80 1.37 3.13 -19.42
C PHE A 80 0.53 4.31 -19.88
N GLN A 81 1.19 5.32 -20.45
CA GLN A 81 0.56 6.46 -21.11
C GLN A 81 0.35 6.17 -22.58
N GLN A 82 -0.84 6.47 -23.10
CA GLN A 82 -1.11 6.41 -24.52
C GLN A 82 -0.40 7.58 -25.24
N GLU A 83 0.38 7.27 -26.29
CA GLU A 83 1.07 8.26 -27.12
C GLU A 83 0.53 8.33 -28.55
N SER A 84 -0.08 7.25 -29.03
CA SER A 84 -0.65 7.21 -30.38
C SER A 84 -2.17 7.08 -30.34
N PRO A 85 -2.92 7.74 -31.24
CA PRO A 85 -4.37 7.55 -31.36
C PRO A 85 -4.74 6.14 -31.88
N ASP A 86 -3.87 5.53 -32.70
CA ASP A 86 -4.06 4.18 -33.29
C ASP A 86 -3.46 3.11 -32.39
N VAL A 87 -4.00 2.95 -31.20
CA VAL A 87 -3.50 1.98 -30.22
C VAL A 87 -4.23 0.65 -30.32
N THR A 88 -3.50 -0.43 -30.33
CA THR A 88 -4.07 -1.77 -30.19
C THR A 88 -4.49 -1.99 -28.73
N ARG A 89 -5.74 -1.70 -28.41
CA ARG A 89 -6.31 -1.85 -27.05
C ARG A 89 -6.32 -3.31 -26.55
N GLY A 90 -6.18 -4.28 -27.45
CA GLY A 90 -6.21 -5.71 -27.13
C GLY A 90 -4.94 -6.29 -26.48
N ILE A 91 -3.87 -5.47 -26.26
CA ILE A 91 -2.65 -5.91 -25.62
C ILE A 91 -2.83 -6.09 -24.11
N PHE A 92 -3.75 -5.33 -23.52
CA PHE A 92 -4.07 -5.45 -22.10
C PHE A 92 -5.08 -6.58 -21.90
N SER A 93 -4.70 -7.56 -21.08
CA SER A 93 -5.57 -8.64 -20.63
C SER A 93 -6.49 -8.10 -19.50
N ASP A 94 -7.61 -7.48 -19.88
CA ASP A 94 -8.48 -6.72 -18.98
C ASP A 94 -9.06 -7.52 -17.81
N THR A 95 -9.38 -8.78 -18.02
CA THR A 95 -10.04 -9.61 -17.02
C THR A 95 -9.04 -10.24 -16.02
N ASP A 96 -7.88 -10.71 -16.48
CA ASP A 96 -6.89 -11.36 -15.64
C ASP A 96 -6.17 -10.37 -14.70
N SER A 97 -5.97 -9.13 -15.16
CA SER A 97 -5.28 -8.11 -14.37
C SER A 97 -6.11 -7.64 -13.18
N GLN A 98 -7.40 -7.39 -13.37
CA GLN A 98 -8.30 -6.96 -12.28
C GLN A 98 -8.54 -8.07 -11.26
N GLU A 99 -8.72 -9.33 -11.72
CA GLU A 99 -8.86 -10.47 -10.80
C GLU A 99 -7.59 -10.74 -10.00
N SER A 100 -6.42 -10.60 -10.59
CA SER A 100 -5.15 -10.83 -9.89
C SER A 100 -4.88 -9.78 -8.81
N VAL A 101 -5.22 -8.51 -9.06
CA VAL A 101 -5.17 -7.43 -8.06
C VAL A 101 -6.14 -7.73 -6.91
N LYS A 102 -7.38 -8.09 -7.23
CA LYS A 102 -8.40 -8.42 -6.22
C LYS A 102 -7.99 -9.62 -5.35
N ARG A 103 -7.48 -10.70 -5.98
CA ARG A 103 -6.96 -11.88 -5.26
C ARG A 103 -5.80 -11.54 -4.34
N ARG A 104 -4.92 -10.62 -4.73
CA ARG A 104 -3.78 -10.18 -3.91
C ARG A 104 -4.25 -9.39 -2.70
N PHE A 105 -5.16 -8.42 -2.86
CA PHE A 105 -5.76 -7.70 -1.73
C PHE A 105 -6.46 -8.65 -0.76
N VAL A 106 -7.20 -9.62 -1.28
CA VAL A 106 -7.85 -10.65 -0.47
C VAL A 106 -6.84 -11.51 0.28
N LYS A 107 -5.75 -11.98 -0.36
CA LYS A 107 -4.67 -12.72 0.31
C LYS A 107 -3.98 -11.89 1.39
N PHE A 108 -3.66 -10.63 1.13
CA PHE A 108 -3.13 -9.72 2.14
C PHE A 108 -4.11 -9.51 3.29
N GLY A 109 -5.39 -9.27 2.97
CA GLY A 109 -6.45 -9.14 3.97
C GLY A 109 -6.55 -10.36 4.89
N TYR A 110 -6.51 -11.58 4.33
CA TYR A 110 -6.49 -12.82 5.13
C TYR A 110 -5.21 -12.97 5.95
N ALA A 111 -4.04 -12.68 5.39
CA ALA A 111 -2.76 -12.80 6.10
C ALA A 111 -2.69 -11.82 7.28
N TYR A 112 -3.03 -10.55 7.06
CA TYR A 112 -3.07 -9.55 8.12
C TYR A 112 -4.21 -9.79 9.11
N GLY A 113 -5.38 -10.22 8.63
CA GLY A 113 -6.50 -10.61 9.48
C GLY A 113 -6.16 -11.76 10.40
N PHE A 114 -5.51 -12.81 9.89
CA PHE A 114 -5.06 -13.95 10.71
C PHE A 114 -3.97 -13.52 11.70
N LEU A 115 -3.00 -12.75 11.28
CA LEU A 115 -1.94 -12.23 12.14
C LEU A 115 -2.51 -11.33 13.24
N PHE A 116 -3.52 -10.53 12.91
CA PHE A 116 -4.25 -9.71 13.87
C PHE A 116 -5.04 -10.55 14.86
N LEU A 117 -5.80 -11.57 14.43
CA LEU A 117 -6.54 -12.49 15.30
C LEU A 117 -5.59 -13.28 16.22
N PHE A 118 -4.45 -13.72 15.70
CA PHE A 118 -3.42 -14.42 16.48
C PHE A 118 -2.81 -13.50 17.53
N TYR A 119 -2.49 -12.26 17.15
CA TYR A 119 -2.02 -11.23 18.06
C TYR A 119 -3.06 -10.92 19.15
N PHE A 120 -4.32 -10.73 18.73
CA PHE A 120 -5.45 -10.52 19.63
C PHE A 120 -5.61 -11.67 20.62
N TYR A 121 -5.58 -12.91 20.16
CA TYR A 121 -5.68 -14.10 21.01
C TYR A 121 -4.55 -14.16 22.06
N ILE A 122 -3.28 -13.93 21.65
CA ILE A 122 -2.15 -13.98 22.58
C ILE A 122 -2.24 -12.88 23.63
N PHE A 123 -2.57 -11.66 23.24
CA PHE A 123 -2.58 -10.52 24.17
C PHE A 123 -3.87 -10.38 24.96
N PHE A 124 -4.99 -10.85 24.43
CA PHE A 124 -6.31 -10.70 25.07
C PHE A 124 -6.90 -11.97 25.62
N GLY A 125 -6.49 -13.14 25.17
CA GLY A 125 -7.04 -14.41 25.63
C GLY A 125 -6.90 -14.64 27.14
N SER A 126 -5.92 -14.00 27.77
CA SER A 126 -5.74 -14.04 29.24
C SER A 126 -6.29 -12.81 29.97
N GLN A 127 -6.65 -11.72 29.30
CA GLN A 127 -7.04 -10.45 29.92
C GLN A 127 -8.46 -9.97 29.59
N LEU A 128 -9.17 -10.66 28.72
CA LEU A 128 -10.57 -10.32 28.37
C LEU A 128 -11.56 -10.36 29.55
N SER A 129 -11.15 -10.94 30.67
CA SER A 129 -11.96 -10.95 31.89
C SER A 129 -12.04 -9.60 32.61
N ASP A 130 -11.22 -8.62 32.25
CA ASP A 130 -11.14 -7.36 33.00
C ASP A 130 -10.94 -6.14 32.05
N LEU A 131 -12.05 -5.64 31.50
CA LEU A 131 -12.04 -4.41 30.69
C LEU A 131 -11.45 -3.21 31.44
N ASN A 132 -11.50 -3.21 32.77
CA ASN A 132 -10.88 -2.19 33.61
C ASN A 132 -9.36 -2.15 33.45
N ASN A 133 -8.71 -3.26 33.11
CA ASN A 133 -7.28 -3.30 32.86
C ASN A 133 -6.88 -2.62 31.55
N ILE A 134 -7.75 -2.60 30.55
CA ILE A 134 -7.49 -1.92 29.27
C ILE A 134 -7.44 -0.41 29.45
N LEU A 135 -8.27 0.13 30.35
CA LEU A 135 -8.31 1.57 30.66
C LEU A 135 -7.21 2.00 31.65
N ASN A 136 -6.54 1.02 32.27
CA ASN A 136 -5.48 1.31 33.21
C ASN A 136 -4.11 1.42 32.50
N PHE A 137 -3.62 2.65 32.31
CA PHE A 137 -2.33 2.94 31.69
C PHE A 137 -1.16 2.10 32.25
N LYS A 138 -1.18 1.79 33.57
CA LYS A 138 -0.12 1.01 34.20
C LYS A 138 -0.06 -0.44 33.73
N SER A 139 -1.19 -1.01 33.35
CA SER A 139 -1.28 -2.40 32.86
C SER A 139 -0.75 -2.59 31.44
N TRP A 140 -0.52 -1.49 30.71
CA TRP A 140 0.05 -1.56 29.35
C TRP A 140 1.53 -1.97 29.35
N TYR A 141 2.21 -1.78 30.49
CA TYR A 141 3.62 -2.07 30.65
C TYR A 141 3.80 -3.44 31.29
N LEU A 142 4.57 -4.30 30.65
CA LEU A 142 4.81 -5.69 31.10
C LEU A 142 6.12 -5.82 31.92
N THR A 143 6.97 -4.80 31.97
CA THR A 143 8.20 -4.83 32.77
C THR A 143 7.86 -5.01 34.25
N PRO A 144 8.28 -6.11 34.88
CA PRO A 144 7.98 -6.37 36.28
C PRO A 144 8.50 -5.26 37.18
N ASN A 145 7.66 -4.80 38.08
CA ASN A 145 8.01 -3.73 39.07
C ASN A 145 8.40 -2.39 38.44
N LEU A 146 8.08 -2.10 37.18
CA LEU A 146 8.41 -0.82 36.54
C LEU A 146 8.02 0.37 37.40
N TRP A 147 6.83 0.37 37.95
CA TRP A 147 6.28 1.47 38.77
C TRP A 147 6.85 1.58 40.20
N LYS A 148 7.73 0.64 40.56
CA LYS A 148 8.46 0.66 41.84
C LYS A 148 9.94 1.06 41.64
N MET A 149 10.37 1.19 40.37
CA MET A 149 11.73 1.63 40.06
C MET A 149 11.84 3.14 40.25
N GLU A 150 13.06 3.58 40.60
CA GLU A 150 13.35 5.00 40.82
C GLU A 150 14.53 5.47 39.95
N GLY A 151 14.60 6.77 39.71
CA GLY A 151 15.71 7.42 39.04
C GLY A 151 15.91 7.01 37.60
N VAL A 152 17.16 6.85 37.20
CA VAL A 152 17.54 6.56 35.78
C VAL A 152 17.05 5.19 35.29
N HIS A 153 16.93 4.21 36.19
CA HIS A 153 16.47 2.86 35.85
C HIS A 153 15.00 2.86 35.45
N PHE A 154 14.15 3.61 36.13
CA PHE A 154 12.76 3.82 35.74
C PHE A 154 12.65 4.40 34.31
N TRP A 155 13.37 5.51 34.08
CA TRP A 155 13.27 6.19 32.79
C TRP A 155 13.79 5.37 31.61
N LYS A 156 14.89 4.61 31.82
CA LYS A 156 15.40 3.70 30.79
C LYS A 156 14.38 2.62 30.42
N SER A 157 13.82 1.94 31.42
CA SER A 157 12.83 0.87 31.22
C SER A 157 11.53 1.43 30.64
N PHE A 158 11.07 2.55 31.15
CA PHE A 158 9.86 3.22 30.67
C PHE A 158 9.95 3.63 29.20
N ILE A 159 11.03 4.35 28.82
CA ILE A 159 11.22 4.79 27.43
C ILE A 159 11.41 3.59 26.50
N PHE A 160 12.14 2.57 26.94
CA PHE A 160 12.33 1.36 26.13
C PHE A 160 11.02 0.61 25.88
N GLU A 161 10.15 0.49 26.89
CA GLU A 161 8.91 -0.28 26.76
C GLU A 161 7.75 0.52 26.14
N THR A 162 7.77 1.85 26.21
CA THR A 162 6.68 2.71 25.69
C THR A 162 6.32 2.42 24.23
N PRO A 163 7.25 2.27 23.27
CA PRO A 163 6.90 1.91 21.90
C PRO A 163 6.13 0.60 21.81
N PHE A 164 6.51 -0.42 22.58
CA PHE A 164 5.85 -1.71 22.60
C PHE A 164 4.48 -1.67 23.28
N ALA A 165 4.33 -0.89 24.34
CA ALA A 165 3.06 -0.65 25.01
C ALA A 165 2.08 0.04 24.06
N LEU A 166 2.52 1.08 23.32
CA LEU A 166 1.71 1.77 22.32
C LEU A 166 1.32 0.86 21.17
N LEU A 167 2.26 0.09 20.60
CA LEU A 167 1.96 -0.88 19.54
C LEU A 167 0.93 -1.93 19.97
N ARG A 168 0.86 -2.23 21.28
CA ARG A 168 -0.08 -3.17 21.86
C ARG A 168 -1.48 -2.57 22.01
N VAL A 169 -1.59 -1.30 22.38
CA VAL A 169 -2.83 -0.66 22.77
C VAL A 169 -3.47 0.15 21.64
N VAL A 170 -2.69 0.81 20.79
CA VAL A 170 -3.18 1.63 19.67
C VAL A 170 -4.14 0.88 18.73
N PRO A 171 -3.86 -0.36 18.30
CA PRO A 171 -4.80 -1.10 17.45
C PRO A 171 -6.17 -1.31 18.09
N LEU A 172 -6.23 -1.44 19.43
CA LEU A 172 -7.50 -1.58 20.17
C LEU A 172 -8.35 -0.33 20.14
N PHE A 173 -7.72 0.82 20.42
CA PHE A 173 -8.42 2.09 20.34
C PHE A 173 -8.92 2.35 18.93
N PHE A 174 -8.14 1.98 17.92
CA PHE A 174 -8.56 2.11 16.52
C PHE A 174 -9.84 1.32 16.24
N PHE A 175 -9.96 0.08 16.75
CA PHE A 175 -11.17 -0.74 16.60
C PHE A 175 -12.36 -0.26 17.41
N LEU A 176 -12.13 0.28 18.60
CA LEU A 176 -13.21 0.78 19.46
C LEU A 176 -13.81 2.11 18.96
N PHE A 177 -13.04 2.92 18.22
CA PHE A 177 -13.46 4.24 17.77
C PHE A 177 -13.82 4.33 16.28
N LEU A 178 -13.42 3.34 15.45
CA LEU A 178 -13.66 3.35 14.00
C LEU A 178 -14.52 2.18 13.52
N GLY A 179 -14.89 1.24 14.37
CA GLY A 179 -15.89 0.19 14.15
C GLY A 179 -17.23 0.59 14.68
#